data_ccdb67f62fe6e2382c8f2b2c5607cf95
#
_entry.id   ccdb67f62fe6e2382c8f2b2c5607cf95
#
_cell.length_a   1.000
_cell.length_b   1.000
_cell.length_c   1.000
_cell.angle_alpha   90.00
_cell.angle_beta   90.00
_cell.angle_gamma   90.00
#
_symmetry.space_group_name_H-M   'P 1'
#
loop_
_entity.id
_entity.type
_entity.pdbx_description
1 polymer ?
#
loop_
_entity_poly.entity_id
_entity_poly.type
_entity_poly.pdbx_seq_one_letter_code
_entity_poly.pdbx_strand_id
1 'polypeptide(L)'
;MTESDTAQRPDASTFVVGEGESPWTEEEIGEVVQVLTADRERLTSELDEAEREFADLIIDTSDGAGFDQADIGTSSMERDQEISVAANARDMLVQIEHAVERITNGTYGVCESCGQPIGKARLMAFPRATLCLPCKQREERR
;
A
#
# COMPACT_ATOMS: atom_id res chain seq x y z
N MET A 1 19.75 2.92 2.91
CA MET A 1 19.63 4.28 3.15
C MET A 1 18.57 4.63 4.11
N THR A 2 18.22 3.67 4.92
CA THR A 2 17.27 3.87 5.99
C THR A 2 17.75 4.89 7.03
N GLU A 3 19.03 4.97 7.24
CA GLU A 3 19.60 5.97 8.18
C GLU A 3 19.37 7.39 7.71
N SER A 4 19.55 7.65 6.42
CA SER A 4 19.33 8.98 5.87
C SER A 4 17.88 9.39 5.98
N ASP A 5 16.97 8.47 5.69
CA ASP A 5 15.54 8.73 5.76
C ASP A 5 15.11 8.97 7.22
N THR A 6 15.66 8.20 8.13
CA THR A 6 15.38 8.34 9.55
C THR A 6 15.85 9.69 10.09
N ALA A 7 17.03 10.13 9.65
CA ALA A 7 17.60 11.40 10.10
C ALA A 7 16.84 12.61 9.57
N GLN A 8 16.11 12.46 8.47
CA GLN A 8 15.41 13.58 7.83
C GLN A 8 13.97 13.75 8.28
N ARG A 9 13.40 12.75 8.92
CA ARG A 9 12.02 12.87 9.35
C ARG A 9 11.90 13.61 10.67
N PRO A 10 10.74 14.24 10.93
CA PRO A 10 10.50 14.92 12.21
C PRO A 10 10.52 13.94 13.39
N ASP A 11 10.67 14.49 14.59
CA ASP A 11 10.57 13.69 15.81
C ASP A 11 9.22 12.98 15.87
N ALA A 12 9.25 11.74 16.37
CA ALA A 12 8.03 10.95 16.49
C ALA A 12 6.98 11.67 17.35
N SER A 13 7.41 12.36 18.38
CA SER A 13 6.48 13.05 19.29
C SER A 13 5.70 14.19 18.62
N THR A 14 6.12 14.64 17.43
CA THR A 14 5.40 15.70 16.70
C THR A 14 4.23 15.19 15.89
N PHE A 15 4.14 13.88 15.66
CA PHE A 15 3.01 13.33 14.92
C PHE A 15 1.75 13.34 15.78
N VAL A 16 0.61 13.60 15.14
CA VAL A 16 -0.66 13.70 15.86
C VAL A 16 -1.11 12.35 16.39
N VAL A 17 -1.80 12.39 17.52
CA VAL A 17 -2.40 11.19 18.12
C VAL A 17 -3.86 11.48 18.42
N GLY A 18 -4.65 10.43 18.63
CA GLY A 18 -6.04 10.56 19.01
C GLY A 18 -6.17 11.03 20.45
N GLU A 19 -7.37 11.42 20.80
CA GLU A 19 -7.68 11.87 22.15
C GLU A 19 -7.39 10.74 23.15
N GLY A 20 -6.65 11.06 24.19
CA GLY A 20 -6.30 10.10 25.22
C GLY A 20 -5.13 9.19 24.89
N GLU A 21 -4.57 9.30 23.71
CA GLU A 21 -3.42 8.49 23.32
C GLU A 21 -2.11 9.17 23.71
N SER A 22 -1.13 8.37 24.07
CA SER A 22 0.20 8.88 24.35
C SER A 22 0.91 9.29 23.06
N PRO A 23 1.85 10.24 23.11
CA PRO A 23 2.59 10.64 21.92
C PRO A 23 3.31 9.46 21.27
N TRP A 24 3.52 9.57 19.97
CA TRP A 24 4.32 8.57 19.24
C TRP A 24 5.74 8.54 19.80
N THR A 25 6.28 7.33 19.90
CA THR A 25 7.69 7.15 20.22
C THR A 25 8.47 6.81 18.97
N GLU A 26 9.80 7.02 19.02
CA GLU A 26 10.65 6.65 17.89
C GLU A 26 10.56 5.16 17.58
N GLU A 27 10.41 4.35 18.60
CA GLU A 27 10.26 2.91 18.45
C GLU A 27 8.97 2.57 17.68
N GLU A 28 7.87 3.22 18.02
CA GLU A 28 6.59 2.99 17.39
C GLU A 28 6.60 3.44 15.93
N ILE A 29 7.14 4.60 15.64
CA ILE A 29 7.28 5.07 14.25
C ILE A 29 8.20 4.15 13.47
N GLY A 30 9.28 3.69 14.12
CA GLY A 30 10.19 2.72 13.50
C GLY A 30 9.49 1.43 13.11
N GLU A 31 8.61 0.93 13.96
CA GLU A 31 7.81 -0.26 13.64
C GLU A 31 6.90 -0.03 12.44
N VAL A 32 6.24 1.13 12.39
CA VAL A 32 5.38 1.48 11.26
C VAL A 32 6.19 1.53 9.97
N VAL A 33 7.34 2.20 9.99
CA VAL A 33 8.22 2.29 8.82
C VAL A 33 8.67 0.91 8.37
N GLN A 34 9.00 0.05 9.33
CA GLN A 34 9.45 -1.31 9.04
C GLN A 34 8.35 -2.12 8.35
N VAL A 35 7.11 -2.03 8.84
CA VAL A 35 5.98 -2.71 8.22
C VAL A 35 5.75 -2.20 6.81
N LEU A 36 5.77 -0.88 6.64
CA LEU A 36 5.56 -0.28 5.31
C LEU A 36 6.66 -0.69 4.34
N THR A 37 7.90 -0.72 4.79
CA THR A 37 9.04 -1.11 3.95
C THR A 37 8.92 -2.58 3.55
N ALA A 38 8.59 -3.45 4.51
CA ALA A 38 8.43 -4.87 4.23
C ALA A 38 7.30 -5.13 3.25
N ASP A 39 6.17 -4.44 3.42
CA ASP A 39 5.03 -4.57 2.52
C ASP A 39 5.40 -4.06 1.13
N ARG A 40 6.15 -2.97 1.05
CA ARG A 40 6.60 -2.45 -0.24
C ARG A 40 7.45 -3.44 -0.99
N GLU A 41 8.39 -4.06 -0.30
CA GLU A 41 9.26 -5.08 -0.92
C GLU A 41 8.47 -6.29 -1.40
N ARG A 42 7.53 -6.76 -0.58
CA ARG A 42 6.69 -7.88 -0.92
C ARG A 42 5.82 -7.58 -2.14
N LEU A 43 5.17 -6.43 -2.14
CA LEU A 43 4.27 -6.04 -3.23
C LEU A 43 5.03 -5.75 -4.52
N THR A 44 6.22 -5.18 -4.42
CA THR A 44 7.07 -4.96 -5.59
C THR A 44 7.45 -6.29 -6.22
N SER A 45 7.80 -7.26 -5.39
CA SER A 45 8.15 -8.59 -5.85
C SER A 45 6.96 -9.29 -6.50
N GLU A 46 5.79 -9.20 -5.89
CA GLU A 46 4.56 -9.78 -6.44
C GLU A 46 4.20 -9.14 -7.78
N LEU A 47 4.36 -7.83 -7.87
CA LEU A 47 4.07 -7.10 -9.10
C LEU A 47 5.02 -7.50 -10.22
N ASP A 48 6.32 -7.59 -9.93
CA ASP A 48 7.31 -8.01 -10.91
C ASP A 48 7.01 -9.42 -11.42
N GLU A 49 6.64 -10.32 -10.51
CA GLU A 49 6.29 -11.69 -10.86
C GLU A 49 5.02 -11.73 -11.72
N ALA A 50 3.99 -10.97 -11.34
CA ALA A 50 2.75 -10.91 -12.10
C ALA A 50 2.98 -10.35 -13.50
N GLU A 51 3.82 -9.32 -13.62
CA GLU A 51 4.14 -8.73 -14.91
C GLU A 51 4.90 -9.70 -15.79
N ARG A 52 5.80 -10.49 -15.23
CA ARG A 52 6.51 -11.52 -15.98
C ARG A 52 5.58 -12.62 -16.46
N GLU A 53 4.67 -13.08 -15.59
CA GLU A 53 3.70 -14.09 -15.95
C GLU A 53 2.76 -13.60 -17.05
N PHE A 54 2.34 -12.34 -16.95
CA PHE A 54 1.51 -11.72 -17.97
C PHE A 54 2.23 -11.63 -19.30
N ALA A 55 3.50 -11.25 -19.29
CA ALA A 55 4.32 -11.18 -20.50
C ALA A 55 4.47 -12.58 -21.14
N ASP A 56 4.68 -13.58 -20.31
CA ASP A 56 4.80 -14.97 -20.79
C ASP A 56 3.49 -15.45 -21.42
N LEU A 57 2.36 -15.10 -20.83
CA LEU A 57 1.04 -15.44 -21.39
C LEU A 57 0.83 -14.78 -22.75
N ILE A 58 1.25 -13.55 -22.91
CA ILE A 58 1.13 -12.84 -24.18
C ILE A 58 2.00 -13.51 -25.24
N ILE A 59 3.24 -13.86 -24.88
CA ILE A 59 4.15 -14.54 -25.80
C ILE A 59 3.58 -15.89 -26.22
N ASP A 60 3.11 -16.68 -25.25
CA ASP A 60 2.50 -17.98 -25.54
C ASP A 60 1.29 -17.85 -26.45
N THR A 61 0.46 -16.84 -26.21
CA THR A 61 -0.73 -16.60 -27.04
C THR A 61 -0.35 -16.22 -28.47
N SER A 62 0.67 -15.38 -28.63
CA SER A 62 1.08 -14.95 -29.98
C SER A 62 1.78 -16.08 -30.74
N ASP A 63 2.46 -17.00 -30.05
CA ASP A 63 3.09 -18.15 -30.68
C ASP A 63 2.11 -19.31 -30.85
N GLY A 64 0.96 -19.25 -30.21
CA GLY A 64 0.04 -20.37 -30.12
C GLY A 64 -0.91 -20.48 -31.28
N ALA A 65 -0.42 -20.90 -32.43
CA ALA A 65 -1.23 -21.08 -33.61
C ALA A 65 -2.18 -22.29 -33.55
N GLY A 66 -2.26 -22.97 -32.43
CA GLY A 66 -3.04 -24.17 -32.29
C GLY A 66 -4.02 -24.20 -31.13
N PHE A 67 -4.29 -23.09 -30.50
CA PHE A 67 -5.23 -23.05 -29.39
C PHE A 67 -6.67 -23.29 -29.87
N ASP A 68 -7.40 -24.12 -29.16
CA ASP A 68 -8.83 -24.24 -29.37
C ASP A 68 -9.55 -23.15 -28.54
N GLN A 69 -10.86 -23.07 -28.66
CA GLN A 69 -11.64 -22.03 -27.98
C GLN A 69 -11.61 -22.18 -26.46
N ALA A 70 -11.53 -23.40 -25.96
CA ALA A 70 -11.47 -23.62 -24.52
C ALA A 70 -10.13 -23.13 -23.95
N ASP A 71 -9.04 -23.39 -24.67
CA ASP A 71 -7.71 -22.90 -24.25
C ASP A 71 -7.64 -21.39 -24.32
N ILE A 72 -8.22 -20.77 -25.33
CA ILE A 72 -8.27 -19.33 -25.45
C ILE A 72 -9.06 -18.71 -24.29
N GLY A 73 -10.21 -19.30 -23.93
CA GLY A 73 -11.03 -18.84 -22.82
C GLY A 73 -10.30 -18.94 -21.49
N THR A 74 -9.62 -20.05 -21.24
CA THR A 74 -8.82 -20.26 -20.02
C THR A 74 -7.69 -19.24 -19.93
N SER A 75 -6.99 -19.01 -21.03
CA SER A 75 -5.90 -18.03 -21.08
C SER A 75 -6.40 -16.61 -20.80
N SER A 76 -7.59 -16.27 -21.30
CA SER A 76 -8.19 -14.96 -21.03
C SER A 76 -8.53 -14.77 -19.58
N MET A 77 -9.07 -15.79 -18.93
CA MET A 77 -9.40 -15.73 -17.50
C MET A 77 -8.14 -15.57 -16.65
N GLU A 78 -7.08 -16.32 -16.97
CA GLU A 78 -5.81 -16.21 -16.27
C GLU A 78 -5.20 -14.83 -16.46
N ARG A 79 -5.30 -14.29 -17.67
CA ARG A 79 -4.79 -12.95 -17.97
C ARG A 79 -5.54 -11.88 -17.20
N ASP A 80 -6.87 -11.98 -17.14
CA ASP A 80 -7.69 -11.04 -16.39
C ASP A 80 -7.35 -11.08 -14.91
N GLN A 81 -7.10 -12.26 -14.36
CA GLN A 81 -6.71 -12.43 -12.98
C GLN A 81 -5.35 -11.78 -12.71
N GLU A 82 -4.38 -11.99 -13.61
CA GLU A 82 -3.05 -11.39 -13.48
C GLU A 82 -3.11 -9.86 -13.54
N ILE A 83 -3.97 -9.31 -14.41
CA ILE A 83 -4.16 -7.87 -14.51
C ILE A 83 -4.75 -7.33 -13.20
N SER A 84 -5.72 -8.03 -12.62
CA SER A 84 -6.35 -7.63 -11.37
C SER A 84 -5.36 -7.65 -10.21
N VAL A 85 -4.55 -8.69 -10.12
CA VAL A 85 -3.51 -8.82 -9.08
C VAL A 85 -2.50 -7.69 -9.21
N ALA A 86 -2.04 -7.42 -10.42
CA ALA A 86 -1.08 -6.36 -10.68
C ALA A 86 -1.65 -4.98 -10.34
N ALA A 87 -2.90 -4.72 -10.74
CA ALA A 87 -3.56 -3.45 -10.44
C ALA A 87 -3.70 -3.22 -8.95
N ASN A 88 -4.09 -4.26 -8.22
CA ASN A 88 -4.23 -4.19 -6.76
C ASN A 88 -2.88 -3.92 -6.10
N ALA A 89 -1.83 -4.60 -6.54
CA ALA A 89 -0.49 -4.37 -6.00
C ALA A 89 -0.01 -2.94 -6.25
N ARG A 90 -0.28 -2.40 -7.44
CA ARG A 90 0.09 -1.00 -7.74
C ARG A 90 -0.64 -0.02 -6.85
N ASP A 91 -1.94 -0.24 -6.61
CA ASP A 91 -2.73 0.63 -5.73
C ASP A 91 -2.18 0.61 -4.32
N MET A 92 -1.84 -0.57 -3.81
CA MET A 92 -1.30 -0.71 -2.47
C MET A 92 0.08 -0.05 -2.37
N LEU A 93 0.91 -0.17 -3.42
CA LEU A 93 2.22 0.49 -3.45
C LEU A 93 2.09 2.00 -3.41
N VAL A 94 1.13 2.56 -4.14
CA VAL A 94 0.85 4.00 -4.11
C VAL A 94 0.49 4.42 -2.69
N GLN A 95 -0.35 3.66 -2.01
CA GLN A 95 -0.74 3.95 -0.63
C GLN A 95 0.45 3.89 0.32
N ILE A 96 1.33 2.92 0.14
CA ILE A 96 2.53 2.78 0.98
C ILE A 96 3.45 3.98 0.77
N GLU A 97 3.71 4.34 -0.47
CA GLU A 97 4.56 5.48 -0.78
C GLU A 97 4.00 6.78 -0.24
N HIS A 98 2.68 6.93 -0.32
CA HIS A 98 2.00 8.09 0.24
C HIS A 98 2.17 8.15 1.77
N ALA A 99 2.05 7.00 2.45
CA ALA A 99 2.24 6.94 3.90
C ALA A 99 3.67 7.30 4.28
N VAL A 100 4.65 6.76 3.56
CA VAL A 100 6.07 7.05 3.80
C VAL A 100 6.36 8.54 3.59
N GLU A 101 5.80 9.12 2.54
CA GLU A 101 5.96 10.55 2.27
C GLU A 101 5.39 11.39 3.41
N ARG A 102 4.23 11.03 3.93
CA ARG A 102 3.61 11.75 5.05
C ARG A 102 4.44 11.64 6.32
N ILE A 103 5.06 10.48 6.55
CA ILE A 103 5.97 10.32 7.69
C ILE A 103 7.16 11.28 7.53
N THR A 104 7.72 11.35 6.34
CA THR A 104 8.85 12.24 6.03
C THR A 104 8.46 13.71 6.22
N ASN A 105 7.26 14.08 5.81
CA ASN A 105 6.77 15.46 5.87
C ASN A 105 6.23 15.87 7.24
N GLY A 106 6.01 14.91 8.12
CA GLY A 106 5.45 15.20 9.44
C GLY A 106 3.93 15.30 9.47
N THR A 107 3.26 14.93 8.39
CA THR A 107 1.79 14.99 8.30
C THR A 107 1.11 13.65 8.53
N TYR A 108 1.90 12.61 8.82
CA TYR A 108 1.36 11.28 9.06
C TYR A 108 0.37 11.29 10.22
N GLY A 109 -0.75 10.62 10.03
CA GLY A 109 -1.77 10.50 11.08
C GLY A 109 -2.89 11.51 11.02
N VAL A 110 -2.82 12.48 10.11
CA VAL A 110 -3.90 13.45 9.90
C VAL A 110 -4.87 12.90 8.86
N CYS A 111 -6.15 12.85 9.21
CA CYS A 111 -7.18 12.40 8.26
C CYS A 111 -7.22 13.33 7.05
N GLU A 112 -7.17 12.78 5.86
CA GLU A 112 -7.16 13.57 4.64
C GLU A 112 -8.51 14.18 4.31
N SER A 113 -9.57 13.69 4.93
CA SER A 113 -10.92 14.19 4.68
C SER A 113 -11.31 15.30 5.65
N CYS A 114 -11.12 15.11 6.95
CA CYS A 114 -11.61 16.05 7.96
C CYS A 114 -10.51 16.79 8.72
N GLY A 115 -9.26 16.39 8.55
CA GLY A 115 -8.14 17.05 9.24
C GLY A 115 -7.95 16.66 10.70
N GLN A 116 -8.78 15.77 11.21
CA GLN A 116 -8.65 15.30 12.59
C GLN A 116 -7.66 14.13 12.66
N PRO A 117 -7.12 13.81 13.84
CA PRO A 117 -6.24 12.67 13.96
C PRO A 117 -6.92 11.35 13.59
N ILE A 118 -6.20 10.50 12.87
CA ILE A 118 -6.69 9.15 12.58
C ILE A 118 -6.67 8.30 13.84
N GLY A 119 -5.65 8.49 14.66
CA GLY A 119 -5.45 7.73 15.88
C GLY A 119 -4.27 6.78 15.76
N LYS A 120 -3.41 6.78 16.78
CA LYS A 120 -2.21 5.97 16.79
C LYS A 120 -2.53 4.48 16.73
N ALA A 121 -3.52 4.03 17.50
CA ALA A 121 -3.90 2.62 17.55
C ALA A 121 -4.35 2.13 16.17
N ARG A 122 -5.14 2.95 15.47
CA ARG A 122 -5.59 2.60 14.12
C ARG A 122 -4.44 2.52 13.13
N LEU A 123 -3.50 3.46 13.23
CA LEU A 123 -2.33 3.48 12.33
C LEU A 123 -1.37 2.33 12.60
N MET A 124 -1.25 1.90 13.85
CA MET A 124 -0.42 0.74 14.15
C MET A 124 -1.03 -0.53 13.59
N ALA A 125 -2.35 -0.61 13.53
CA ALA A 125 -3.04 -1.74 12.91
C ALA A 125 -3.08 -1.62 11.38
N PHE A 126 -3.24 -0.40 10.87
CA PHE A 126 -3.37 -0.11 9.43
C PHE A 126 -2.47 1.05 9.04
N PRO A 127 -1.18 0.82 8.86
CA PRO A 127 -0.23 1.92 8.62
C PRO A 127 -0.51 2.74 7.36
N ARG A 128 -1.25 2.20 6.39
CA ARG A 128 -1.59 2.90 5.16
C ARG A 128 -2.86 3.73 5.26
N ALA A 129 -3.52 3.74 6.41
CA ALA A 129 -4.78 4.46 6.58
C ALA A 129 -4.60 5.95 6.32
N THR A 130 -5.52 6.54 5.57
CA THR A 130 -5.52 7.98 5.26
C THR A 130 -6.75 8.67 5.81
N LEU A 131 -7.71 7.91 6.33
CA LEU A 131 -8.97 8.43 6.85
C LEU A 131 -9.19 7.95 8.27
N CYS A 132 -9.74 8.81 9.11
CA CYS A 132 -10.22 8.39 10.42
C CYS A 132 -11.42 7.46 10.25
N LEU A 133 -11.79 6.76 11.31
CA LEU A 133 -12.86 5.78 11.22
C LEU A 133 -14.19 6.38 10.76
N PRO A 134 -14.66 7.52 11.32
CA PRO A 134 -15.90 8.12 10.82
C PRO A 134 -15.87 8.48 9.34
N CYS A 135 -14.76 9.01 8.84
CA CYS A 135 -14.64 9.36 7.43
C CYS A 135 -14.61 8.13 6.54
N LYS A 136 -13.92 7.09 6.98
CA LYS A 136 -13.87 5.81 6.26
C LYS A 136 -15.27 5.21 6.15
N GLN A 137 -16.03 5.23 7.23
CA GLN A 137 -17.39 4.72 7.24
C GLN A 137 -18.30 5.51 6.30
N ARG A 138 -18.14 6.83 6.25
CA ARG A 138 -18.91 7.65 5.31
C ARG A 138 -18.57 7.33 3.86
N GLU A 139 -17.30 7.11 3.57
CA GLU A 139 -16.89 6.74 2.24
C GLU A 139 -17.49 5.40 1.80
N GLU A 140 -17.51 4.44 2.71
CA GLU A 140 -18.06 3.12 2.41
C GLU A 140 -19.58 3.12 2.17
N ARG A 141 -20.27 4.13 2.67
CA ARG A 141 -21.73 4.25 2.49
C ARG A 141 -22.13 4.83 1.14
N ARG A 142 -21.20 5.35 0.40
CA ARG A 142 -21.50 5.96 -0.91
C ARG A 142 -21.67 4.94 -2.04
#